data_55d02777935e55589351f562d694a2b1
#
_entry.id   55d02777935e55589351f562d694a2b1
#
_cell.length_a   1.000
_cell.length_b   1.000
_cell.length_c   1.000
_cell.angle_alpha   90.00
_cell.angle_beta   90.00
_cell.angle_gamma   90.00
#
_symmetry.space_group_name_H-M   'P 1'
#
loop_
_entity.id
_entity.type
_entity.pdbx_description
1 polymer ?
#
loop_
_entity_poly.entity_id
_entity_poly.type
_entity_poly.pdbx_seq_one_letter_code
_entity_poly.pdbx_strand_id
1 'polypeptide(L)'
;MKARRLGAVAAAATLALTLAACGSGQPSGGSGGTGGGGGGGGLKIGIKFDQPGMGLKKGSEYSGFDVDVAKYVAKELGTSEDNITWVQAPSAQRETLIQTGQVDFVVATYSITDARKAKVSFAGPYFIAGQDLLVRADDSTITGPDALDGKKLCSVTGSTSAQKVKDKYPGVQLQEFGTYSECLPALQTGGVDALTTDDTILAGYAAQEQYKGKFKVVGKPFSTENYGIGLKKGDTAQCTKISDAIKKMISDGSWQKALDANLGPAGYKPGTGNPPTPAACS
;
A
#
# COMPACT_ATOMS: atom_id res chain seq x y z
N MET A 1 48.92 -21.75 -38.37
CA MET A 1 49.17 -21.47 -39.81
C MET A 1 48.05 -20.57 -40.33
N LYS A 2 48.52 -19.48 -41.02
CA LYS A 2 47.73 -18.53 -41.87
C LYS A 2 46.62 -17.71 -41.21
N ALA A 3 46.76 -16.47 -40.76
CA ALA A 3 47.20 -15.18 -41.35
C ALA A 3 46.50 -14.75 -42.66
N ARG A 4 45.80 -13.60 -42.61
CA ARG A 4 45.64 -12.52 -43.63
C ARG A 4 44.22 -11.96 -43.60
N ARG A 5 43.94 -10.71 -43.67
CA ARG A 5 44.49 -9.38 -43.90
C ARG A 5 43.30 -8.43 -44.05
N LEU A 6 43.24 -7.35 -43.29
CA LEU A 6 43.25 -5.92 -43.68
C LEU A 6 42.38 -5.54 -44.91
N GLY A 7 41.50 -4.56 -44.68
CA GLY A 7 40.84 -3.71 -45.65
C GLY A 7 40.21 -2.50 -45.00
N ALA A 8 40.97 -1.42 -44.84
CA ALA A 8 40.47 -0.09 -44.47
C ALA A 8 40.07 0.66 -45.77
N VAL A 9 38.91 1.32 -45.75
CA VAL A 9 38.62 2.43 -46.71
C VAL A 9 38.01 3.56 -45.91
N ALA A 10 38.75 4.66 -45.91
CA ALA A 10 38.33 5.99 -45.47
C ALA A 10 37.77 6.74 -46.69
N ALA A 11 36.68 7.49 -46.52
CA ALA A 11 36.33 8.57 -47.41
C ALA A 11 35.72 9.72 -46.63
N ALA A 12 36.30 10.88 -46.84
CA ALA A 12 36.07 12.14 -46.14
C ALA A 12 35.02 13.02 -46.87
N ALA A 13 34.56 14.01 -46.12
CA ALA A 13 34.13 15.37 -46.48
C ALA A 13 32.79 15.56 -47.21
N THR A 14 31.90 16.41 -46.67
CA THR A 14 31.92 17.85 -46.96
C THR A 14 30.96 18.65 -46.07
N LEU A 15 31.48 19.79 -45.57
CA LEU A 15 30.77 20.90 -44.94
C LEU A 15 29.82 21.57 -45.94
N ALA A 16 28.66 22.01 -45.46
CA ALA A 16 27.94 23.15 -46.02
C ALA A 16 27.32 23.99 -44.88
N LEU A 17 27.98 25.13 -44.62
CA LEU A 17 27.43 26.25 -43.87
C LEU A 17 26.47 27.02 -44.80
N THR A 18 25.26 27.35 -44.27
CA THR A 18 24.49 28.51 -44.77
C THR A 18 24.06 29.36 -43.58
N LEU A 19 24.66 30.56 -43.50
CA LEU A 19 24.17 31.71 -42.74
C LEU A 19 23.13 32.45 -43.60
N ALA A 20 22.03 32.86 -42.98
CA ALA A 20 21.25 34.07 -43.28
C ALA A 20 20.03 34.07 -42.32
N ALA A 21 19.50 35.11 -41.74
CA ALA A 21 19.79 36.52 -41.65
C ALA A 21 18.86 37.07 -40.55
N CYS A 22 19.27 38.14 -39.91
CA CYS A 22 18.56 38.92 -38.90
C CYS A 22 17.19 39.42 -39.36
N GLY A 23 16.20 39.38 -38.46
CA GLY A 23 14.93 40.11 -38.54
C GLY A 23 14.54 40.61 -37.16
N SER A 24 14.82 41.86 -36.91
CA SER A 24 14.44 42.63 -35.71
C SER A 24 12.96 42.96 -35.73
N GLY A 25 12.27 42.69 -34.62
CA GLY A 25 10.90 43.14 -34.36
C GLY A 25 10.55 43.02 -32.90
N GLN A 26 10.56 44.13 -32.16
CA GLN A 26 10.21 44.32 -30.77
C GLN A 26 8.81 44.93 -30.66
N PRO A 27 8.18 45.07 -29.47
CA PRO A 27 7.45 44.07 -28.65
C PRO A 27 5.97 44.48 -28.53
N SER A 28 5.12 43.56 -28.24
CA SER A 28 3.81 43.85 -27.67
C SER A 28 3.53 42.92 -26.52
N GLY A 29 3.28 43.53 -25.36
CA GLY A 29 2.93 42.88 -24.13
C GLY A 29 1.65 42.05 -24.24
N GLY A 30 1.68 40.89 -23.68
CA GLY A 30 0.58 39.98 -23.50
C GLY A 30 0.71 39.30 -22.16
N SER A 31 -0.21 39.67 -21.29
CA SER A 31 -0.47 39.23 -19.94
C SER A 31 -0.29 37.76 -19.75
N GLY A 32 0.47 37.38 -18.71
CA GLY A 32 0.71 36.01 -18.27
C GLY A 32 -0.56 35.28 -17.88
N GLY A 33 -0.92 34.32 -18.68
CA GLY A 33 -1.78 33.24 -18.30
C GLY A 33 -0.93 32.18 -17.64
N THR A 34 -0.91 32.07 -16.31
CA THR A 34 -0.49 30.88 -15.60
C THR A 34 -1.49 29.78 -15.90
N GLY A 35 -1.37 29.15 -17.02
CA GLY A 35 -2.01 27.90 -17.35
C GLY A 35 -1.42 26.82 -16.46
N GLY A 36 -2.10 26.50 -15.37
CA GLY A 36 -1.88 25.26 -14.66
C GLY A 36 -2.13 24.09 -15.59
N GLY A 37 -1.08 23.61 -16.23
CA GLY A 37 -1.11 22.39 -17.01
C GLY A 37 -1.44 21.22 -16.09
N GLY A 38 -2.70 20.80 -16.07
CA GLY A 38 -3.08 19.49 -15.62
C GLY A 38 -2.48 18.48 -16.58
N GLY A 39 -1.22 18.12 -16.33
CA GLY A 39 -0.55 17.04 -17.05
C GLY A 39 -1.25 15.76 -16.68
N GLY A 40 -1.95 15.12 -17.62
CA GLY A 40 -2.52 13.80 -17.51
C GLY A 40 -1.46 12.70 -17.46
N GLY A 41 -0.49 12.83 -16.55
CA GLY A 41 0.43 11.77 -16.19
C GLY A 41 -0.29 10.79 -15.27
N GLY A 42 -0.16 9.48 -15.54
CA GLY A 42 -0.71 8.44 -14.71
C GLY A 42 -0.13 8.48 -13.29
N LEU A 43 -0.88 8.00 -12.30
CA LEU A 43 -0.43 7.84 -10.93
C LEU A 43 0.15 6.45 -10.70
N LYS A 44 1.28 6.39 -9.99
CA LYS A 44 1.88 5.15 -9.48
C LYS A 44 1.46 4.97 -8.03
N ILE A 45 0.63 3.96 -7.77
CA ILE A 45 0.05 3.75 -6.44
C ILE A 45 0.52 2.42 -5.88
N GLY A 46 1.14 2.49 -4.68
CA GLY A 46 1.57 1.32 -3.95
C GLY A 46 0.42 0.68 -3.18
N ILE A 47 0.17 -0.61 -3.41
CA ILE A 47 -0.82 -1.42 -2.68
C ILE A 47 -0.23 -2.79 -2.31
N LYS A 48 -0.90 -3.52 -1.41
CA LYS A 48 -0.63 -4.94 -1.22
C LYS A 48 -1.16 -5.75 -2.41
N PHE A 49 -0.48 -6.87 -2.73
CA PHE A 49 -0.92 -7.77 -3.80
C PHE A 49 -1.44 -9.11 -3.27
N ASP A 50 -1.32 -9.35 -1.98
CA ASP A 50 -1.56 -10.64 -1.33
C ASP A 50 -2.63 -10.64 -0.24
N GLN A 51 -3.35 -9.52 -0.02
CA GLN A 51 -4.31 -9.38 1.07
C GLN A 51 -5.76 -9.40 0.53
N PRO A 52 -6.45 -10.55 0.53
CA PRO A 52 -7.86 -10.64 0.13
C PRO A 52 -8.74 -9.70 0.95
N GLY A 53 -9.64 -8.99 0.29
CA GLY A 53 -10.50 -7.99 0.93
C GLY A 53 -9.84 -6.63 1.15
N MET A 54 -8.51 -6.51 1.14
CA MET A 54 -7.79 -5.25 1.33
C MET A 54 -7.03 -4.82 0.08
N GLY A 55 -5.98 -5.51 -0.31
CA GLY A 55 -5.20 -5.25 -1.50
C GLY A 55 -4.77 -6.57 -2.13
N LEU A 56 -5.44 -6.97 -3.21
CA LEU A 56 -5.23 -8.24 -3.88
C LEU A 56 -4.98 -8.03 -5.36
N LYS A 57 -3.96 -8.71 -5.88
CA LYS A 57 -3.74 -8.89 -7.31
C LYS A 57 -4.09 -10.31 -7.71
N LYS A 58 -5.00 -10.48 -8.69
CA LYS A 58 -5.34 -11.78 -9.27
C LYS A 58 -5.27 -11.68 -10.79
N GLY A 59 -4.23 -12.24 -11.37
CA GLY A 59 -3.93 -12.03 -12.79
C GLY A 59 -3.62 -10.57 -13.08
N SER A 60 -4.41 -9.93 -13.93
CA SER A 60 -4.32 -8.49 -14.23
C SER A 60 -5.25 -7.62 -13.38
N GLU A 61 -6.10 -8.23 -12.56
CA GLU A 61 -7.09 -7.51 -11.77
C GLU A 61 -6.56 -7.15 -10.38
N TYR A 62 -6.98 -5.98 -9.90
CA TYR A 62 -6.69 -5.46 -8.56
C TYR A 62 -8.02 -5.19 -7.84
N SER A 63 -8.16 -5.69 -6.61
CA SER A 63 -9.38 -5.59 -5.83
C SER A 63 -9.09 -5.47 -4.34
N GLY A 64 -10.06 -4.98 -3.59
CA GLY A 64 -9.99 -4.83 -2.15
C GLY A 64 -10.27 -3.39 -1.69
N PHE A 65 -10.51 -3.23 -0.40
CA PHE A 65 -10.86 -1.95 0.19
C PHE A 65 -9.78 -0.87 -0.05
N ASP A 66 -8.49 -1.20 0.12
CA ASP A 66 -7.39 -0.30 -0.17
C ASP A 66 -7.34 0.12 -1.65
N VAL A 67 -7.68 -0.82 -2.55
CA VAL A 67 -7.75 -0.54 -3.99
C VAL A 67 -8.88 0.44 -4.30
N ASP A 68 -10.06 0.26 -3.69
CA ASP A 68 -11.20 1.16 -3.88
C ASP A 68 -10.92 2.55 -3.29
N VAL A 69 -10.26 2.63 -2.12
CA VAL A 69 -9.78 3.90 -1.56
C VAL A 69 -8.79 4.57 -2.52
N ALA A 70 -7.84 3.82 -3.05
CA ALA A 70 -6.83 4.34 -3.98
C ALA A 70 -7.46 4.86 -5.27
N LYS A 71 -8.41 4.13 -5.86
CA LYS A 71 -9.16 4.55 -7.05
C LYS A 71 -9.98 5.81 -6.80
N TYR A 72 -10.67 5.87 -5.66
CA TYR A 72 -11.44 7.05 -5.27
C TYR A 72 -10.54 8.28 -5.14
N VAL A 73 -9.43 8.15 -4.43
CA VAL A 73 -8.45 9.23 -4.28
C VAL A 73 -7.87 9.65 -5.63
N ALA A 74 -7.47 8.70 -6.48
CA ALA A 74 -6.95 9.00 -7.82
C ALA A 74 -7.95 9.80 -8.66
N LYS A 75 -9.23 9.42 -8.63
CA LYS A 75 -10.31 10.14 -9.31
C LYS A 75 -10.45 11.58 -8.81
N GLU A 76 -10.44 11.80 -7.50
CA GLU A 76 -10.50 13.14 -6.91
C GLU A 76 -9.25 13.99 -7.22
N LEU A 77 -8.12 13.34 -7.49
CA LEU A 77 -6.89 13.99 -7.99
C LEU A 77 -6.89 14.22 -9.51
N GLY A 78 -7.96 13.83 -10.22
CA GLY A 78 -8.12 14.03 -11.66
C GLY A 78 -7.52 12.91 -12.53
N THR A 79 -7.20 11.74 -11.94
CA THR A 79 -6.64 10.59 -12.66
C THR A 79 -7.71 9.51 -12.81
N SER A 80 -7.94 9.03 -14.04
CA SER A 80 -8.82 7.90 -14.31
C SER A 80 -8.18 6.57 -13.89
N GLU A 81 -8.99 5.55 -13.64
CA GLU A 81 -8.51 4.21 -13.22
C GLU A 81 -7.53 3.59 -14.22
N ASP A 82 -7.75 3.79 -15.52
CA ASP A 82 -6.89 3.27 -16.59
C ASP A 82 -5.49 3.89 -16.60
N ASN A 83 -5.34 5.04 -15.94
CA ASN A 83 -4.06 5.75 -15.81
C ASN A 83 -3.37 5.46 -14.46
N ILE A 84 -3.82 4.46 -13.71
CA ILE A 84 -3.17 4.01 -12.48
C ILE A 84 -2.19 2.89 -12.79
N THR A 85 -0.93 3.09 -12.42
CA THR A 85 0.08 2.03 -12.38
C THR A 85 0.17 1.48 -10.97
N TRP A 86 -0.23 0.23 -10.79
CA TRP A 86 -0.19 -0.44 -9.52
C TRP A 86 1.20 -0.99 -9.22
N VAL A 87 1.73 -0.68 -8.04
CA VAL A 87 3.05 -1.11 -7.57
C VAL A 87 2.89 -1.96 -6.31
N GLN A 88 3.54 -3.12 -6.26
CA GLN A 88 3.54 -3.93 -5.05
C GLN A 88 4.31 -3.20 -3.94
N ALA A 89 3.68 -3.02 -2.78
CA ALA A 89 4.24 -2.31 -1.64
C ALA A 89 4.32 -3.20 -0.38
N PRO A 90 5.30 -4.13 -0.30
CA PRO A 90 5.54 -4.93 0.90
C PRO A 90 5.84 -4.04 2.10
N SER A 91 5.53 -4.51 3.31
CA SER A 91 5.63 -3.69 4.52
C SER A 91 7.02 -3.07 4.71
N ALA A 92 8.08 -3.80 4.43
CA ALA A 92 9.45 -3.33 4.58
C ALA A 92 9.92 -2.33 3.51
N GLN A 93 9.16 -2.16 2.42
CA GLN A 93 9.58 -1.35 1.27
C GLN A 93 8.80 -0.04 1.11
N ARG A 94 7.68 0.14 1.83
CA ARG A 94 6.76 1.27 1.61
C ARG A 94 7.43 2.64 1.72
N GLU A 95 8.24 2.84 2.76
CA GLU A 95 8.97 4.09 2.96
C GLU A 95 9.95 4.36 1.83
N THR A 96 10.71 3.35 1.40
CA THR A 96 11.68 3.46 0.30
C THR A 96 10.99 3.76 -1.02
N LEU A 97 9.90 3.07 -1.35
CA LEU A 97 9.13 3.32 -2.58
C LEU A 97 8.66 4.77 -2.67
N ILE A 98 8.19 5.34 -1.56
CA ILE A 98 7.77 6.74 -1.47
C ILE A 98 8.97 7.68 -1.59
N GLN A 99 10.03 7.45 -0.81
CA GLN A 99 11.20 8.32 -0.76
C GLN A 99 11.94 8.41 -2.09
N THR A 100 11.97 7.31 -2.84
CA THR A 100 12.64 7.24 -4.15
C THR A 100 11.74 7.64 -5.32
N GLY A 101 10.46 7.99 -5.07
CA GLY A 101 9.51 8.38 -6.12
C GLY A 101 9.10 7.22 -7.05
N GLN A 102 9.25 5.97 -6.60
CA GLN A 102 8.75 4.81 -7.33
C GLN A 102 7.21 4.73 -7.28
N VAL A 103 6.63 5.36 -6.27
CA VAL A 103 5.18 5.56 -6.13
C VAL A 103 4.89 7.02 -5.75
N ASP A 104 3.73 7.52 -6.15
CA ASP A 104 3.22 8.84 -5.76
C ASP A 104 2.64 8.79 -4.34
N PHE A 105 1.96 7.68 -4.00
CA PHE A 105 1.47 7.39 -2.66
C PHE A 105 1.22 5.90 -2.45
N VAL A 106 1.03 5.50 -1.20
CA VAL A 106 0.82 4.10 -0.78
C VAL A 106 -0.49 3.97 0.00
N VAL A 107 -1.36 3.04 -0.44
CA VAL A 107 -2.58 2.62 0.25
C VAL A 107 -2.49 1.12 0.48
N ALA A 108 -1.98 0.70 1.62
CA ALA A 108 -1.54 -0.69 1.80
C ALA A 108 -1.62 -1.14 3.28
N THR A 109 -2.82 -1.04 3.91
CA THR A 109 -2.98 -1.32 5.34
C THR A 109 -1.86 -0.67 6.16
N TYR A 110 -1.62 0.62 5.89
CA TYR A 110 -0.40 1.30 6.29
C TYR A 110 -0.61 2.08 7.59
N SER A 111 -0.38 1.42 8.73
CA SER A 111 -0.52 2.04 10.05
C SER A 111 0.35 3.28 10.20
N ILE A 112 -0.27 4.37 10.60
CA ILE A 112 0.40 5.65 10.93
C ILE A 112 1.16 5.45 12.24
N THR A 113 2.48 5.65 12.23
CA THR A 113 3.34 5.61 13.42
C THR A 113 4.33 6.76 13.41
N ASP A 114 4.85 7.16 14.57
CA ASP A 114 5.83 8.25 14.64
C ASP A 114 7.13 7.89 13.92
N ALA A 115 7.57 6.64 14.00
CA ALA A 115 8.74 6.15 13.27
C ALA A 115 8.58 6.27 11.73
N ARG A 116 7.35 6.05 11.22
CA ARG A 116 7.03 6.20 9.80
C ARG A 116 6.82 7.67 9.44
N LYS A 117 6.17 8.46 10.29
CA LYS A 117 6.02 9.92 10.10
C LYS A 117 7.38 10.65 10.04
N ALA A 118 8.41 10.12 10.66
CA ALA A 118 9.76 10.67 10.51
C ALA A 118 10.29 10.55 9.05
N LYS A 119 9.82 9.58 8.27
CA LYS A 119 10.33 9.25 6.93
C LYS A 119 9.42 9.70 5.79
N VAL A 120 8.10 9.67 5.99
CA VAL A 120 7.06 9.97 5.00
C VAL A 120 5.96 10.81 5.64
N SER A 121 5.11 11.45 4.85
CA SER A 121 3.89 12.09 5.35
C SER A 121 2.70 11.15 5.22
N PHE A 122 1.66 11.40 6.01
CA PHE A 122 0.41 10.64 5.99
C PHE A 122 -0.81 11.55 5.85
N ALA A 123 -1.72 11.14 4.98
CA ALA A 123 -3.11 11.58 4.94
C ALA A 123 -4.01 10.49 5.58
N GLY A 124 -5.02 10.89 6.31
CA GLY A 124 -5.93 9.95 6.97
C GLY A 124 -6.01 10.15 8.49
N PRO A 125 -6.46 9.16 9.28
CA PRO A 125 -6.69 7.78 8.86
C PRO A 125 -7.90 7.61 7.93
N TYR A 126 -7.87 6.56 7.11
CA TYR A 126 -9.03 6.15 6.30
C TYR A 126 -9.71 4.89 6.84
N PHE A 127 -9.07 4.18 7.76
CA PHE A 127 -9.59 3.00 8.45
C PHE A 127 -8.93 2.84 9.82
N ILE A 128 -9.63 2.21 10.76
CA ILE A 128 -9.10 1.79 12.06
C ILE A 128 -9.28 0.28 12.20
N ALA A 129 -8.18 -0.44 12.24
CA ALA A 129 -8.11 -1.88 12.47
C ALA A 129 -7.50 -2.19 13.83
N GLY A 130 -7.48 -3.45 14.21
CA GLY A 130 -6.78 -3.93 15.40
C GLY A 130 -5.94 -5.16 15.09
N GLN A 131 -4.74 -5.25 15.65
CA GLN A 131 -3.93 -6.46 15.54
C GLN A 131 -4.60 -7.60 16.31
N ASP A 132 -4.74 -8.77 15.66
CA ASP A 132 -5.35 -9.97 16.22
C ASP A 132 -4.54 -11.21 15.81
N LEU A 133 -5.08 -12.37 16.02
CA LEU A 133 -4.48 -13.67 15.75
C LEU A 133 -5.37 -14.50 14.83
N LEU A 134 -4.76 -15.17 13.86
CA LEU A 134 -5.37 -16.24 13.08
C LEU A 134 -4.77 -17.56 13.52
N VAL A 135 -5.62 -18.51 13.89
CA VAL A 135 -5.23 -19.84 14.33
C VAL A 135 -5.95 -20.91 13.53
N ARG A 136 -5.52 -22.14 13.61
CA ARG A 136 -6.28 -23.28 13.06
C ARG A 136 -7.65 -23.34 13.74
N ALA A 137 -8.65 -23.78 13.00
CA ALA A 137 -10.04 -23.77 13.48
C ALA A 137 -10.26 -24.63 14.74
N ASP A 138 -9.50 -25.72 14.87
CA ASP A 138 -9.52 -26.66 16.01
C ASP A 138 -8.64 -26.23 17.18
N ASP A 139 -7.80 -25.19 17.03
CA ASP A 139 -6.99 -24.69 18.13
C ASP A 139 -7.86 -23.99 19.18
N SER A 140 -7.87 -24.53 20.40
CA SER A 140 -8.54 -23.94 21.55
C SER A 140 -7.56 -23.36 22.59
N THR A 141 -6.25 -23.42 22.32
CA THR A 141 -5.20 -23.03 23.28
C THR A 141 -4.83 -21.56 23.15
N ILE A 142 -4.81 -21.02 21.93
CA ILE A 142 -4.49 -19.62 21.68
C ILE A 142 -5.78 -18.79 21.64
N THR A 143 -6.12 -18.22 22.79
CA THR A 143 -7.35 -17.43 22.99
C THR A 143 -7.11 -15.92 23.06
N GLY A 144 -5.89 -15.47 22.83
CA GLY A 144 -5.47 -14.08 22.87
C GLY A 144 -3.95 -13.97 22.96
N PRO A 145 -3.40 -12.75 23.01
CA PRO A 145 -1.95 -12.52 23.01
C PRO A 145 -1.23 -13.08 24.24
N ASP A 146 -1.93 -13.20 25.38
CA ASP A 146 -1.36 -13.76 26.61
C ASP A 146 -1.05 -15.27 26.52
N ALA A 147 -1.61 -15.95 25.52
CA ALA A 147 -1.38 -17.37 25.28
C ALA A 147 -0.24 -17.64 24.28
N LEU A 148 0.56 -16.63 23.95
CA LEU A 148 1.59 -16.73 22.91
C LEU A 148 2.96 -17.16 23.43
N ASP A 149 3.19 -17.21 24.74
CA ASP A 149 4.49 -17.58 25.30
C ASP A 149 4.90 -18.98 24.82
N GLY A 150 6.14 -19.11 24.35
CA GLY A 150 6.68 -20.34 23.77
C GLY A 150 6.10 -20.75 22.41
N LYS A 151 5.10 -20.04 21.88
CA LYS A 151 4.46 -20.36 20.59
C LYS A 151 5.28 -19.85 19.41
N LYS A 152 5.16 -20.56 18.26
CA LYS A 152 5.70 -20.14 16.98
C LYS A 152 4.69 -19.24 16.29
N LEU A 153 5.02 -17.96 16.13
CA LEU A 153 4.15 -16.95 15.56
C LEU A 153 4.68 -16.46 14.22
N CYS A 154 3.83 -16.43 13.21
CA CYS A 154 4.17 -15.85 11.92
C CYS A 154 3.72 -14.38 11.83
N SER A 155 4.54 -13.54 11.25
CA SER A 155 4.18 -12.18 10.86
C SER A 155 5.06 -11.72 9.67
N VAL A 156 5.03 -10.42 9.34
CA VAL A 156 5.73 -9.88 8.16
C VAL A 156 6.78 -8.86 8.57
N THR A 157 7.96 -8.98 7.98
CA THR A 157 9.07 -8.03 8.16
C THR A 157 8.64 -6.60 7.84
N GLY A 158 8.93 -5.67 8.76
CA GLY A 158 8.59 -4.25 8.63
C GLY A 158 7.13 -3.91 8.92
N SER A 159 6.31 -4.87 9.37
CA SER A 159 4.97 -4.62 9.89
C SER A 159 4.99 -4.09 11.32
N THR A 160 3.97 -3.30 11.69
CA THR A 160 3.72 -2.91 13.09
C THR A 160 3.43 -4.14 13.95
N SER A 161 2.77 -5.13 13.35
CA SER A 161 2.42 -6.38 14.04
C SER A 161 3.64 -7.17 14.48
N ALA A 162 4.64 -7.37 13.58
CA ALA A 162 5.90 -8.01 13.94
C ALA A 162 6.67 -7.21 14.99
N GLN A 163 6.73 -5.87 14.83
CA GLN A 163 7.43 -5.02 15.79
C GLN A 163 6.82 -5.08 17.19
N LYS A 164 5.48 -5.01 17.29
CA LYS A 164 4.80 -5.12 18.60
C LYS A 164 5.03 -6.46 19.30
N VAL A 165 5.11 -7.55 18.53
CA VAL A 165 5.45 -8.87 19.11
C VAL A 165 6.86 -8.83 19.69
N LYS A 166 7.84 -8.30 18.97
CA LYS A 166 9.23 -8.17 19.47
C LYS A 166 9.30 -7.34 20.73
N ASP A 167 8.52 -6.26 20.80
CA ASP A 167 8.57 -5.31 21.90
C ASP A 167 7.85 -5.81 23.16
N LYS A 168 6.75 -6.56 23.00
CA LYS A 168 5.84 -6.87 24.12
C LYS A 168 5.78 -8.34 24.50
N TYR A 169 6.19 -9.25 23.60
CA TYR A 169 6.05 -10.69 23.82
C TYR A 169 7.38 -11.43 23.58
N PRO A 170 8.42 -11.20 24.41
CA PRO A 170 9.76 -11.74 24.18
C PRO A 170 9.84 -13.27 24.25
N GLY A 171 8.86 -13.95 24.84
CA GLY A 171 8.77 -15.41 24.87
C GLY A 171 8.24 -16.04 23.58
N VAL A 172 7.81 -15.24 22.60
CA VAL A 172 7.28 -15.73 21.33
C VAL A 172 8.42 -16.08 20.37
N GLN A 173 8.30 -17.23 19.70
CA GLN A 173 9.19 -17.60 18.59
C GLN A 173 8.68 -16.99 17.29
N LEU A 174 9.03 -15.72 17.04
CA LEU A 174 8.57 -14.97 15.88
C LEU A 174 9.32 -15.40 14.61
N GLN A 175 8.56 -15.80 13.58
CA GLN A 175 9.03 -16.05 12.22
C GLN A 175 8.48 -14.94 11.31
N GLU A 176 9.37 -14.25 10.60
CA GLU A 176 8.99 -13.14 9.71
C GLU A 176 9.18 -13.53 8.25
N PHE A 177 8.15 -13.29 7.44
CA PHE A 177 8.15 -13.50 5.99
C PHE A 177 8.05 -12.17 5.23
N GLY A 178 8.12 -12.22 3.90
CA GLY A 178 7.94 -11.07 3.04
C GLY A 178 6.48 -10.63 2.91
N THR A 179 5.57 -11.60 2.93
CA THR A 179 4.12 -11.40 2.79
C THR A 179 3.34 -12.26 3.80
N TYR A 180 2.11 -11.85 4.12
CA TYR A 180 1.27 -12.63 5.05
C TYR A 180 0.76 -13.93 4.43
N SER A 181 0.58 -13.97 3.10
CA SER A 181 0.17 -15.19 2.39
C SER A 181 1.18 -16.33 2.56
N GLU A 182 2.46 -16.02 2.73
CA GLU A 182 3.51 -17.03 3.00
C GLU A 182 3.36 -17.71 4.38
N CYS A 183 2.66 -17.07 5.33
CA CYS A 183 2.38 -17.66 6.64
C CYS A 183 1.34 -18.78 6.59
N LEU A 184 0.40 -18.74 5.63
CA LEU A 184 -0.79 -19.60 5.65
C LEU A 184 -0.47 -21.10 5.48
N PRO A 185 0.42 -21.52 4.57
CA PRO A 185 0.82 -22.93 4.49
C PRO A 185 1.47 -23.42 5.76
N ALA A 186 2.33 -22.62 6.39
CA ALA A 186 2.98 -22.97 7.65
C ALA A 186 1.97 -23.09 8.80
N LEU A 187 0.97 -22.20 8.87
CA LEU A 187 -0.13 -22.28 9.85
C LEU A 187 -0.98 -23.52 9.60
N GLN A 188 -1.30 -23.83 8.36
CA GLN A 188 -2.13 -24.99 8.02
C GLN A 188 -1.47 -26.32 8.39
N THR A 189 -0.15 -26.42 8.22
CA THR A 189 0.61 -27.65 8.49
C THR A 189 1.14 -27.74 9.92
N GLY A 190 0.93 -26.73 10.77
CA GLY A 190 1.45 -26.67 12.14
C GLY A 190 2.92 -26.26 12.24
N GLY A 191 3.51 -25.76 11.17
CA GLY A 191 4.86 -25.18 11.18
C GLY A 191 4.94 -23.92 12.05
N VAL A 192 3.83 -23.16 12.13
CA VAL A 192 3.59 -22.11 13.09
C VAL A 192 2.26 -22.35 13.81
N ASP A 193 2.11 -21.80 15.01
CA ASP A 193 0.92 -21.97 15.85
C ASP A 193 -0.14 -20.91 15.53
N ALA A 194 0.28 -19.69 15.18
CA ALA A 194 -0.59 -18.60 14.82
C ALA A 194 0.07 -17.66 13.79
N LEU A 195 -0.76 -16.90 13.07
CA LEU A 195 -0.38 -15.72 12.28
C LEU A 195 -0.93 -14.50 13.00
N THR A 196 -0.11 -13.45 13.13
CA THR A 196 -0.56 -12.16 13.67
C THR A 196 -0.43 -11.04 12.65
N THR A 197 -1.51 -10.33 12.46
CA THR A 197 -1.63 -9.04 11.77
C THR A 197 -2.98 -8.42 12.12
N ASP A 198 -3.42 -7.44 11.33
CA ASP A 198 -4.65 -6.73 11.57
C ASP A 198 -5.89 -7.57 11.22
N ASP A 199 -6.92 -7.45 12.00
CA ASP A 199 -8.17 -8.23 11.94
C ASP A 199 -8.83 -8.23 10.56
N THR A 200 -8.77 -7.10 9.82
CA THR A 200 -9.22 -6.97 8.43
C THR A 200 -8.52 -7.95 7.49
N ILE A 201 -7.19 -8.05 7.63
CA ILE A 201 -6.35 -8.92 6.81
C ILE A 201 -6.62 -10.37 7.16
N LEU A 202 -6.71 -10.69 8.46
CA LEU A 202 -6.99 -12.04 8.96
C LEU A 202 -8.36 -12.53 8.50
N ALA A 203 -9.38 -11.66 8.56
CA ALA A 203 -10.73 -11.98 8.08
C ALA A 203 -10.72 -12.31 6.58
N GLY A 204 -10.00 -11.51 5.78
CA GLY A 204 -9.85 -11.77 4.36
C GLY A 204 -9.21 -13.12 4.07
N TYR A 205 -8.19 -13.53 4.81
CA TYR A 205 -7.57 -14.85 4.64
C TYR A 205 -8.48 -16.00 5.07
N ALA A 206 -9.15 -15.87 6.23
CA ALA A 206 -10.04 -16.91 6.73
C ALA A 206 -11.24 -17.16 5.80
N ALA A 207 -11.67 -16.14 5.06
CA ALA A 207 -12.80 -16.21 4.14
C ALA A 207 -12.47 -16.82 2.77
N GLN A 208 -11.19 -17.01 2.42
CA GLN A 208 -10.83 -17.64 1.13
C GLN A 208 -11.34 -19.07 1.07
N GLU A 209 -11.88 -19.49 -0.08
CA GLU A 209 -12.48 -20.81 -0.26
C GLU A 209 -11.54 -21.97 0.14
N GLN A 210 -10.24 -21.86 -0.19
CA GLN A 210 -9.25 -22.89 0.19
C GLN A 210 -8.99 -22.97 1.69
N TYR A 211 -9.32 -21.93 2.48
CA TYR A 211 -9.09 -21.84 3.92
C TYR A 211 -10.35 -21.80 4.76
N LYS A 212 -11.51 -21.74 4.13
CA LYS A 212 -12.82 -21.72 4.79
C LYS A 212 -12.97 -22.94 5.72
N GLY A 213 -13.26 -22.67 6.99
CA GLY A 213 -13.38 -23.69 8.03
C GLY A 213 -12.04 -24.29 8.51
N LYS A 214 -10.90 -23.90 7.93
CA LYS A 214 -9.57 -24.36 8.40
C LYS A 214 -8.93 -23.40 9.41
N PHE A 215 -9.28 -22.13 9.33
CA PHE A 215 -8.77 -21.07 10.20
C PHE A 215 -9.91 -20.31 10.85
N LYS A 216 -9.60 -19.69 12.00
CA LYS A 216 -10.46 -18.71 12.66
C LYS A 216 -9.64 -17.54 13.19
N VAL A 217 -10.21 -16.36 13.11
CA VAL A 217 -9.70 -15.18 13.82
C VAL A 217 -10.10 -15.30 15.28
N VAL A 218 -9.18 -15.05 16.20
CA VAL A 218 -9.44 -15.16 17.64
C VAL A 218 -10.48 -14.15 18.12
N GLY A 219 -10.55 -12.98 17.48
CA GLY A 219 -11.57 -11.97 17.76
C GLY A 219 -11.30 -11.17 19.04
N LYS A 220 -10.03 -11.03 19.41
CA LYS A 220 -9.57 -10.22 20.56
C LYS A 220 -8.46 -9.27 20.12
N PRO A 221 -8.77 -8.22 19.37
CA PRO A 221 -7.78 -7.24 18.96
C PRO A 221 -7.05 -6.64 20.16
N PHE A 222 -5.72 -6.56 20.08
CA PHE A 222 -4.85 -6.10 21.16
C PHE A 222 -4.02 -4.86 20.79
N SER A 223 -4.40 -4.18 19.71
CA SER A 223 -3.84 -2.88 19.32
C SER A 223 -4.87 -2.04 18.57
N THR A 224 -4.51 -0.78 18.32
CA THR A 224 -5.22 0.10 17.38
C THR A 224 -4.29 0.44 16.23
N GLU A 225 -4.73 0.17 14.99
CA GLU A 225 -3.99 0.39 13.77
C GLU A 225 -4.73 1.42 12.91
N ASN A 226 -4.26 2.67 12.94
CA ASN A 226 -4.81 3.74 12.13
C ASN A 226 -4.20 3.67 10.72
N TYR A 227 -4.94 3.22 9.71
CA TYR A 227 -4.45 3.17 8.35
C TYR A 227 -4.47 4.54 7.70
N GLY A 228 -3.31 4.97 7.20
CA GLY A 228 -3.15 6.20 6.43
C GLY A 228 -2.61 5.95 5.04
N ILE A 229 -2.77 6.94 4.19
CA ILE A 229 -2.16 6.99 2.87
C ILE A 229 -0.80 7.67 3.00
N GLY A 230 0.26 6.88 2.78
CA GLY A 230 1.63 7.38 2.85
C GLY A 230 2.05 8.07 1.56
N LEU A 231 2.69 9.22 1.66
CA LEU A 231 3.17 10.02 0.53
C LEU A 231 4.51 10.70 0.87
N LYS A 232 5.09 11.39 -0.10
CA LYS A 232 6.38 12.05 0.05
C LYS A 232 6.38 13.00 1.25
N LYS A 233 7.44 12.90 2.07
CA LYS A 233 7.60 13.74 3.26
C LYS A 233 7.58 15.21 2.90
N GLY A 234 6.72 15.97 3.58
CA GLY A 234 6.61 17.42 3.42
C GLY A 234 5.72 17.87 2.25
N ASP A 235 5.14 16.97 1.45
CA ASP A 235 4.18 17.34 0.41
C ASP A 235 2.81 17.61 1.03
N THR A 236 2.69 18.77 1.66
CA THR A 236 1.46 19.20 2.34
C THR A 236 0.31 19.44 1.36
N ALA A 237 0.60 19.89 0.15
CA ALA A 237 -0.42 20.18 -0.86
C ALA A 237 -1.11 18.88 -1.33
N GLN A 238 -0.33 17.84 -1.67
CA GLN A 238 -0.88 16.54 -2.03
C GLN A 238 -1.57 15.88 -0.84
N CYS A 239 -0.99 15.95 0.34
CA CYS A 239 -1.56 15.40 1.56
C CYS A 239 -2.96 16.00 1.85
N THR A 240 -3.13 17.31 1.73
CA THR A 240 -4.42 17.98 1.93
C THR A 240 -5.45 17.47 0.92
N LYS A 241 -5.10 17.41 -0.38
CA LYS A 241 -6.01 16.89 -1.43
C LYS A 241 -6.44 15.45 -1.15
N ILE A 242 -5.50 14.58 -0.72
CA ILE A 242 -5.80 13.19 -0.36
C ILE A 242 -6.71 13.13 0.87
N SER A 243 -6.44 13.93 1.91
CA SER A 243 -7.27 13.98 3.11
C SER A 243 -8.70 14.44 2.80
N ASP A 244 -8.84 15.41 1.91
CA ASP A 244 -10.17 15.89 1.49
C ASP A 244 -10.90 14.84 0.64
N ALA A 245 -10.20 14.09 -0.20
CA ALA A 245 -10.75 12.95 -0.92
C ALA A 245 -11.26 11.85 0.04
N ILE A 246 -10.50 11.53 1.11
CA ILE A 246 -10.95 10.57 2.14
C ILE A 246 -12.21 11.07 2.85
N LYS A 247 -12.24 12.34 3.27
CA LYS A 247 -13.44 12.94 3.89
C LYS A 247 -14.66 12.85 2.97
N LYS A 248 -14.48 13.15 1.68
CA LYS A 248 -15.54 13.07 0.68
C LYS A 248 -16.03 11.64 0.49
N MET A 249 -15.12 10.66 0.40
CA MET A 249 -15.44 9.24 0.28
C MET A 249 -16.30 8.75 1.45
N ILE A 250 -16.01 9.24 2.65
CA ILE A 250 -16.79 8.93 3.85
C ILE A 250 -18.17 9.60 3.78
N SER A 251 -18.22 10.89 3.44
CA SER A 251 -19.46 11.68 3.48
C SER A 251 -20.46 11.32 2.38
N ASP A 252 -20.00 10.83 1.23
CA ASP A 252 -20.88 10.40 0.11
C ASP A 252 -21.29 8.93 0.17
N GLY A 253 -20.85 8.20 1.20
CA GLY A 253 -21.15 6.79 1.43
C GLY A 253 -20.34 5.80 0.61
N SER A 254 -19.39 6.26 -0.22
CA SER A 254 -18.51 5.38 -1.01
C SER A 254 -17.61 4.52 -0.12
N TRP A 255 -17.20 5.04 1.04
CA TRP A 255 -16.45 4.30 2.04
C TRP A 255 -17.20 3.06 2.53
N GLN A 256 -18.47 3.22 2.89
CA GLN A 256 -19.30 2.11 3.37
C GLN A 256 -19.55 1.08 2.26
N LYS A 257 -19.80 1.55 1.03
CA LYS A 257 -19.97 0.64 -0.12
C LYS A 257 -18.70 -0.18 -0.39
N ALA A 258 -17.53 0.44 -0.33
CA ALA A 258 -16.25 -0.26 -0.49
C ALA A 258 -16.04 -1.30 0.64
N LEU A 259 -16.35 -0.94 1.89
CA LEU A 259 -16.28 -1.86 3.02
C LEU A 259 -17.19 -3.09 2.82
N ASP A 260 -18.45 -2.86 2.51
CA ASP A 260 -19.43 -3.92 2.33
C ASP A 260 -19.08 -4.85 1.16
N ALA A 261 -18.59 -4.29 0.06
CA ALA A 261 -18.19 -5.06 -1.12
C ALA A 261 -16.98 -5.95 -0.86
N ASN A 262 -15.99 -5.47 -0.12
CA ASN A 262 -14.70 -6.15 0.01
C ASN A 262 -14.56 -7.00 1.28
N LEU A 263 -15.11 -6.56 2.40
CA LEU A 263 -15.00 -7.24 3.70
C LEU A 263 -16.33 -7.84 4.18
N GLY A 264 -17.45 -7.42 3.59
CA GLY A 264 -18.76 -8.03 3.84
C GLY A 264 -18.81 -9.53 3.59
N PRO A 265 -18.28 -10.05 2.46
CA PRO A 265 -18.22 -11.49 2.19
C PRO A 265 -17.44 -12.30 3.24
N ALA A 266 -16.47 -11.68 3.93
CA ALA A 266 -15.75 -12.29 5.04
C ALA A 266 -16.53 -12.23 6.38
N GLY A 267 -17.71 -11.61 6.40
CA GLY A 267 -18.48 -11.39 7.63
C GLY A 267 -17.83 -10.39 8.59
N TYR A 268 -16.82 -9.66 8.11
CA TYR A 268 -16.09 -8.70 8.93
C TYR A 268 -16.98 -7.53 9.37
N LYS A 269 -16.85 -7.15 10.63
CA LYS A 269 -17.51 -5.96 11.20
C LYS A 269 -16.41 -5.00 11.69
N PRO A 270 -16.38 -3.76 11.19
CA PRO A 270 -15.38 -2.81 11.63
C PRO A 270 -15.56 -2.47 13.12
N GLY A 271 -14.44 -2.32 13.81
CA GLY A 271 -14.42 -1.91 15.20
C GLY A 271 -14.90 -0.46 15.39
N THR A 272 -15.05 -0.07 16.65
CA THR A 272 -15.43 1.28 17.05
C THR A 272 -14.51 2.33 16.45
N GLY A 273 -15.06 3.47 16.03
CA GLY A 273 -14.33 4.57 15.43
C GLY A 273 -14.27 4.54 13.91
N ASN A 274 -14.90 3.54 13.28
CA ASN A 274 -15.07 3.49 11.83
C ASN A 274 -16.46 4.00 11.39
N PRO A 275 -16.56 4.76 10.26
CA PRO A 275 -15.45 5.37 9.55
C PRO A 275 -14.72 6.42 10.41
N PRO A 276 -13.38 6.53 10.28
CA PRO A 276 -12.61 7.48 11.06
C PRO A 276 -12.78 8.92 10.59
N THR A 277 -12.42 9.87 11.44
CA THR A 277 -12.25 11.26 11.03
C THR A 277 -10.79 11.48 10.63
N PRO A 278 -10.50 11.84 9.35
CA PRO A 278 -9.14 12.15 8.94
C PRO A 278 -8.56 13.32 9.73
N ALA A 279 -7.36 13.13 10.27
CA ALA A 279 -6.61 14.15 10.99
C ALA A 279 -5.90 15.12 10.04
N ALA A 280 -5.25 16.13 10.59
CA ALA A 280 -4.34 16.97 9.83
C ALA A 280 -3.18 16.13 9.28
N CYS A 281 -2.65 16.58 8.14
CA CYS A 281 -1.47 15.95 7.52
C CYS A 281 -0.27 15.93 8.48
N SER A 282 0.44 14.80 8.51
CA SER A 282 1.54 14.57 9.46
C SER A 282 2.84 14.11 8.77
#